data_0d2d04294ee927a47ef53e1b2cf45748
#
_entry.id   0d2d04294ee927a47ef53e1b2cf45748
#
_cell.length_a   1.000
_cell.length_b   1.000
_cell.length_c   1.000
_cell.angle_alpha   90.00
_cell.angle_beta   90.00
_cell.angle_gamma   90.00
#
_symmetry.space_group_name_H-M   'P 1'
#
loop_
_entity.id
_entity.type
_entity.pdbx_description
1 polymer ?
#
loop_
_entity_poly.entity_id
_entity_poly.type
_entity_poly.pdbx_seq_one_letter_code
_entity_poly.pdbx_strand_id
1 'polypeptide(L)'
;MTGYEPLNTLKPVADDIWIIDAPAIRFFGLPFPTRATVVRLENGDLWVHSPTKLTPELTVELRALGPVRHLVAPNWIHYAFVTEWQKVFGATTWAAPGVAQRAESRGHALHIDHLLDPLRAEAPWAGQIDQLIVMGSDVHREAVFFHRASRTLILTDLIENFEPQLQPWYMRPFLRLAGILAPHGGMPRDMRATFRGHHDSLRAAVEQMIGWAPERLILAHGRWFETGAVDELRRAFAFLFC
;
A
#
# COMPACT_ATOMS: atom_id res chain seq x y z
N MET A 1 3.55 -3.43 -19.87
CA MET A 1 3.79 -3.86 -18.48
C MET A 1 2.62 -4.74 -18.07
N THR A 2 2.87 -5.96 -17.79
CA THR A 2 1.93 -6.89 -17.20
C THR A 2 2.11 -6.83 -15.68
N GLY A 3 1.04 -6.90 -14.92
CA GLY A 3 1.15 -7.12 -13.47
C GLY A 3 1.79 -8.49 -13.17
N TYR A 4 1.78 -8.88 -11.92
CA TYR A 4 2.29 -10.18 -11.47
C TYR A 4 1.18 -11.23 -11.62
N GLU A 5 1.27 -12.06 -12.66
CA GLU A 5 0.28 -13.13 -12.92
C GLU A 5 0.21 -14.18 -11.79
N PRO A 6 -0.96 -14.78 -11.51
CA PRO A 6 -2.26 -14.46 -12.09
C PRO A 6 -2.80 -13.11 -11.62
N LEU A 7 -3.53 -12.38 -12.49
CA LEU A 7 -4.13 -11.09 -12.15
C LEU A 7 -5.55 -11.26 -11.62
N ASN A 8 -6.01 -10.28 -10.82
CA ASN A 8 -7.39 -10.15 -10.33
C ASN A 8 -7.89 -11.40 -9.58
N THR A 9 -7.01 -12.05 -8.84
CA THR A 9 -7.33 -13.20 -7.98
C THR A 9 -6.58 -13.09 -6.65
N LEU A 10 -7.10 -13.75 -5.62
CA LEU A 10 -6.50 -13.80 -4.30
C LEU A 10 -5.25 -14.71 -4.33
N LYS A 11 -4.10 -14.15 -3.97
CA LYS A 11 -2.84 -14.88 -3.82
C LYS A 11 -2.42 -14.89 -2.35
N PRO A 12 -2.30 -16.06 -1.71
CA PRO A 12 -1.95 -16.14 -0.30
C PRO A 12 -0.53 -15.64 -0.06
N VAL A 13 -0.35 -14.87 1.00
CA VAL A 13 0.94 -14.40 1.52
C VAL A 13 1.32 -15.17 2.78
N ALA A 14 0.36 -15.31 3.68
CA ALA A 14 0.41 -16.08 4.91
C ALA A 14 -1.03 -16.38 5.36
N ASP A 15 -1.22 -16.96 6.54
CA ASP A 15 -2.54 -17.16 7.11
C ASP A 15 -3.27 -15.82 7.25
N ASP A 16 -4.51 -15.79 6.78
CA ASP A 16 -5.44 -14.66 6.83
C ASP A 16 -4.97 -13.38 6.12
N ILE A 17 -3.96 -13.46 5.24
CA ILE A 17 -3.51 -12.34 4.42
C ILE A 17 -3.21 -12.75 2.97
N TRP A 18 -3.74 -11.98 2.02
CA TRP A 18 -3.62 -12.17 0.57
C TRP A 18 -3.24 -10.87 -0.12
N ILE A 19 -2.65 -10.99 -1.30
CA ILE A 19 -2.50 -9.89 -2.26
C ILE A 19 -3.34 -10.15 -3.49
N ILE A 20 -3.75 -9.06 -4.16
CA ILE A 20 -4.39 -9.07 -5.45
C ILE A 20 -3.56 -8.19 -6.36
N ASP A 21 -2.85 -8.79 -7.31
CA ASP A 21 -2.22 -8.03 -8.39
C ASP A 21 -3.24 -7.76 -9.49
N ALA A 22 -3.23 -6.55 -10.03
CA ALA A 22 -4.14 -6.13 -11.07
C ALA A 22 -3.39 -5.49 -12.26
N PRO A 23 -4.06 -5.32 -13.41
CA PRO A 23 -3.47 -4.66 -14.56
C PRO A 23 -2.94 -3.28 -14.24
N ALA A 24 -1.91 -2.86 -14.97
CA ALA A 24 -1.34 -1.53 -14.81
C ALA A 24 -2.36 -0.44 -15.15
N ILE A 25 -2.41 0.58 -14.31
CA ILE A 25 -3.07 1.86 -14.60
C ILE A 25 -2.11 2.83 -15.25
N ARG A 26 -2.61 3.88 -15.90
CA ARG A 26 -1.77 4.98 -16.41
C ARG A 26 -1.64 6.06 -15.35
N PHE A 27 -0.41 6.27 -14.89
CA PHE A 27 -0.07 7.36 -13.97
C PHE A 27 0.99 8.24 -14.63
N PHE A 28 0.69 9.53 -14.84
CA PHE A 28 1.50 10.45 -15.67
C PHE A 28 1.90 9.87 -17.05
N GLY A 29 0.97 9.11 -17.68
CA GLY A 29 1.21 8.46 -18.98
C GLY A 29 2.04 7.17 -18.90
N LEU A 30 2.62 6.85 -17.77
CA LEU A 30 3.40 5.63 -17.54
C LEU A 30 2.51 4.50 -16.97
N PRO A 31 2.77 3.24 -17.36
CA PRO A 31 2.04 2.11 -16.83
C PRO A 31 2.58 1.72 -15.44
N PHE A 32 1.71 1.75 -14.43
CA PHE A 32 2.01 1.29 -13.07
C PHE A 32 1.15 0.07 -12.72
N PRO A 33 1.72 -1.11 -12.41
CA PRO A 33 0.97 -2.23 -11.89
C PRO A 33 0.37 -1.86 -10.53
N THR A 34 -0.82 -2.38 -10.24
CA THR A 34 -1.51 -2.09 -8.98
C THR A 34 -1.62 -3.35 -8.14
N ARG A 35 -1.62 -3.17 -6.83
CA ARG A 35 -1.80 -4.26 -5.85
C ARG A 35 -2.69 -3.82 -4.71
N ALA A 36 -3.66 -4.68 -4.36
CA ALA A 36 -4.39 -4.60 -3.11
C ALA A 36 -3.86 -5.64 -2.12
N THR A 37 -4.03 -5.37 -0.82
CA THR A 37 -3.83 -6.36 0.24
C THR A 37 -5.17 -6.62 0.92
N VAL A 38 -5.49 -7.90 1.15
CA VAL A 38 -6.70 -8.34 1.85
C VAL A 38 -6.28 -9.04 3.13
N VAL A 39 -6.87 -8.65 4.25
CA VAL A 39 -6.70 -9.31 5.54
C VAL A 39 -8.07 -9.78 6.02
N ARG A 40 -8.19 -11.03 6.45
CA ARG A 40 -9.36 -11.54 7.15
C ARG A 40 -9.13 -11.36 8.64
N LEU A 41 -9.99 -10.57 9.26
CA LEU A 41 -9.97 -10.31 10.69
C LEU A 41 -10.53 -11.52 11.47
N GLU A 42 -10.25 -11.60 12.78
CA GLU A 42 -10.69 -12.69 13.66
C GLU A 42 -12.22 -12.88 13.68
N ASN A 43 -12.98 -11.80 13.44
CA ASN A 43 -14.44 -11.87 13.33
C ASN A 43 -14.96 -12.33 11.94
N GLY A 44 -14.03 -12.64 11.01
CA GLY A 44 -14.32 -13.06 9.63
C GLY A 44 -14.51 -11.93 8.64
N ASP A 45 -14.51 -10.65 9.07
CA ASP A 45 -14.62 -9.50 8.17
C ASP A 45 -13.35 -9.31 7.33
N LEU A 46 -13.50 -8.88 6.08
CA LEU A 46 -12.37 -8.56 5.22
C LEU A 46 -12.05 -7.06 5.31
N TRP A 47 -10.77 -6.79 5.58
CA TRP A 47 -10.12 -5.50 5.51
C TRP A 47 -9.30 -5.44 4.22
N VAL A 48 -9.54 -4.44 3.37
CA VAL A 48 -8.93 -4.31 2.05
C VAL A 48 -8.18 -2.99 1.94
N HIS A 49 -6.89 -3.08 1.72
CA HIS A 49 -5.98 -1.95 1.57
C HIS A 49 -5.68 -1.71 0.09
N SER A 50 -5.77 -0.44 -0.33
CA SER A 50 -5.48 -0.04 -1.72
C SER A 50 -6.27 -0.86 -2.76
N PRO A 51 -7.62 -0.84 -2.73
CA PRO A 51 -8.45 -1.59 -3.67
C PRO A 51 -8.01 -1.38 -5.12
N THR A 52 -7.96 -2.47 -5.90
CA THR A 52 -7.69 -2.47 -7.34
C THR A 52 -8.99 -2.54 -8.13
N LYS A 53 -8.90 -2.52 -9.47
CA LYS A 53 -10.09 -2.71 -10.32
C LYS A 53 -10.79 -4.02 -9.97
N LEU A 54 -12.08 -3.96 -9.68
CA LEU A 54 -12.89 -5.12 -9.34
C LEU A 54 -13.32 -5.87 -10.61
N THR A 55 -13.30 -7.21 -10.54
CA THR A 55 -13.87 -8.08 -11.59
C THR A 55 -14.97 -8.95 -11.01
N PRO A 56 -15.88 -9.50 -11.83
CA PRO A 56 -16.90 -10.43 -11.37
C PRO A 56 -16.30 -11.65 -10.66
N GLU A 57 -15.23 -12.23 -11.20
CA GLU A 57 -14.53 -13.39 -10.66
C GLU A 57 -13.92 -13.09 -9.29
N LEU A 58 -13.20 -11.98 -9.18
CA LEU A 58 -12.64 -11.51 -7.91
C LEU A 58 -13.74 -11.25 -6.87
N THR A 59 -14.88 -10.71 -7.30
CA THR A 59 -16.04 -10.49 -6.40
C THR A 59 -16.55 -11.81 -5.81
N VAL A 60 -16.58 -12.88 -6.61
CA VAL A 60 -16.98 -14.22 -6.16
C VAL A 60 -15.96 -14.77 -5.15
N GLU A 61 -14.66 -14.68 -5.45
CA GLU A 61 -13.60 -15.12 -4.54
C GLU A 61 -13.66 -14.40 -3.19
N LEU A 62 -13.81 -13.07 -3.20
CA LEU A 62 -13.91 -12.27 -1.98
C LEU A 62 -15.13 -12.66 -1.13
N ARG A 63 -16.30 -12.82 -1.77
CA ARG A 63 -17.53 -13.25 -1.06
C ARG A 63 -17.43 -14.64 -0.45
N ALA A 64 -16.68 -15.54 -1.10
CA ALA A 64 -16.41 -16.86 -0.56
C ALA A 64 -15.44 -16.83 0.63
N LEU A 65 -14.52 -15.85 0.65
CA LEU A 65 -13.55 -15.67 1.73
C LEU A 65 -14.19 -15.04 2.99
N GLY A 66 -15.08 -14.05 2.81
CA GLY A 66 -15.77 -13.35 3.89
C GLY A 66 -16.44 -12.04 3.44
N PRO A 67 -17.17 -11.37 4.33
CA PRO A 67 -17.78 -10.07 4.02
C PRO A 67 -16.71 -8.96 3.97
N VAL A 68 -16.63 -8.22 2.86
CA VAL A 68 -15.78 -7.02 2.76
C VAL A 68 -16.44 -5.91 3.57
N ARG A 69 -15.82 -5.52 4.69
CA ARG A 69 -16.35 -4.52 5.61
C ARG A 69 -15.53 -3.24 5.68
N HIS A 70 -14.23 -3.30 5.40
CA HIS A 70 -13.35 -2.15 5.53
C HIS A 70 -12.53 -1.95 4.27
N LEU A 71 -12.61 -0.74 3.69
CA LEU A 71 -11.84 -0.31 2.52
C LEU A 71 -10.91 0.81 2.93
N VAL A 72 -9.63 0.66 2.64
CA VAL A 72 -8.61 1.62 3.06
C VAL A 72 -7.95 2.29 1.86
N ALA A 73 -8.04 3.63 1.81
CA ALA A 73 -7.27 4.49 0.92
C ALA A 73 -6.04 5.01 1.67
N PRO A 74 -4.86 4.36 1.54
CA PRO A 74 -3.71 4.62 2.39
C PRO A 74 -2.98 5.93 2.09
N ASN A 75 -3.14 6.48 0.90
CA ASN A 75 -2.48 7.73 0.48
C ASN A 75 -3.24 8.49 -0.60
N TRP A 76 -2.70 9.61 -1.06
CA TRP A 76 -3.32 10.52 -2.02
C TRP A 76 -3.40 9.99 -3.47
N ILE A 77 -2.96 8.76 -3.73
CA ILE A 77 -2.95 8.11 -5.06
C ILE A 77 -3.80 6.83 -5.02
N HIS A 78 -3.72 6.05 -3.95
CA HIS A 78 -4.32 4.73 -3.80
C HIS A 78 -5.79 4.77 -3.35
N TYR A 79 -6.64 5.59 -4.01
CA TYR A 79 -8.09 5.70 -3.75
C TYR A 79 -8.95 5.40 -4.97
N ALA A 80 -8.35 5.21 -6.14
CA ALA A 80 -9.04 5.22 -7.44
C ALA A 80 -10.24 4.24 -7.53
N PHE A 81 -10.16 3.10 -6.88
CA PHE A 81 -11.19 2.07 -6.95
C PHE A 81 -12.05 1.94 -5.68
N VAL A 82 -11.81 2.74 -4.65
CA VAL A 82 -12.56 2.69 -3.38
C VAL A 82 -14.07 2.84 -3.60
N THR A 83 -14.49 3.81 -4.41
CA THR A 83 -15.93 4.05 -4.70
C THR A 83 -16.58 2.86 -5.40
N GLU A 84 -15.87 2.18 -6.32
CA GLU A 84 -16.36 0.99 -7.00
C GLU A 84 -16.64 -0.15 -5.99
N TRP A 85 -15.67 -0.43 -5.13
CA TRP A 85 -15.78 -1.46 -4.10
C TRP A 85 -16.86 -1.12 -3.06
N GLN A 86 -16.94 0.15 -2.64
CA GLN A 86 -17.97 0.59 -1.70
C GLN A 86 -19.38 0.34 -2.24
N LYS A 87 -19.61 0.63 -3.52
CA LYS A 87 -20.92 0.38 -4.17
C LYS A 87 -21.29 -1.10 -4.21
N VAL A 88 -20.32 -1.99 -4.41
CA VAL A 88 -20.54 -3.44 -4.55
C VAL A 88 -20.72 -4.14 -3.21
N PHE A 89 -19.96 -3.72 -2.18
CA PHE A 89 -19.89 -4.41 -0.89
C PHE A 89 -20.61 -3.66 0.24
N GLY A 90 -20.92 -2.38 0.09
CA GLY A 90 -21.48 -1.55 1.16
C GLY A 90 -20.51 -1.38 2.34
N ALA A 91 -19.21 -1.47 2.07
CA ALA A 91 -18.16 -1.45 3.07
C ALA A 91 -17.88 -0.03 3.58
N THR A 92 -17.46 0.07 4.84
CA THR A 92 -16.99 1.31 5.46
C THR A 92 -15.64 1.73 4.89
N THR A 93 -15.51 2.99 4.54
CA THR A 93 -14.31 3.55 3.92
C THR A 93 -13.45 4.33 4.92
N TRP A 94 -12.15 4.11 4.84
CA TRP A 94 -11.12 4.69 5.70
C TRP A 94 -10.04 5.31 4.83
N ALA A 95 -9.57 6.51 5.15
CA ALA A 95 -8.55 7.16 4.34
C ALA A 95 -7.50 7.88 5.18
N ALA A 96 -6.27 7.93 4.67
CA ALA A 96 -5.26 8.81 5.19
C ALA A 96 -5.68 10.29 5.08
N PRO A 97 -5.23 11.17 5.99
CA PRO A 97 -5.57 12.59 5.96
C PRO A 97 -5.25 13.24 4.61
N GLY A 98 -6.23 13.97 4.05
CA GLY A 98 -6.10 14.71 2.80
C GLY A 98 -6.50 13.92 1.52
N VAL A 99 -6.83 12.64 1.63
CA VAL A 99 -7.25 11.81 0.46
C VAL A 99 -8.52 12.34 -0.19
N ALA A 100 -9.56 12.62 0.61
CA ALA A 100 -10.84 13.13 0.08
C ALA A 100 -10.66 14.46 -0.65
N GLN A 101 -9.93 15.40 -0.06
CA GLN A 101 -9.64 16.71 -0.68
C GLN A 101 -8.83 16.55 -1.97
N ARG A 102 -7.90 15.59 -1.99
CA ARG A 102 -7.12 15.31 -3.19
C ARG A 102 -7.98 14.71 -4.31
N ALA A 103 -8.88 13.79 -3.97
CA ALA A 103 -9.82 13.21 -4.91
C ALA A 103 -10.73 14.29 -5.51
N GLU A 104 -11.32 15.14 -4.69
CA GLU A 104 -12.15 16.25 -5.09
C GLU A 104 -11.43 17.22 -6.03
N SER A 105 -10.19 17.62 -5.71
CA SER A 105 -9.36 18.50 -6.54
C SER A 105 -9.07 17.93 -7.93
N ARG A 106 -9.25 16.61 -8.11
CA ARG A 106 -9.10 15.91 -9.38
C ARG A 106 -10.42 15.54 -10.05
N GLY A 107 -11.54 16.04 -9.52
CA GLY A 107 -12.88 15.79 -10.05
C GLY A 107 -13.44 14.39 -9.73
N HIS A 108 -12.86 13.70 -8.74
CA HIS A 108 -13.34 12.40 -8.29
C HIS A 108 -14.27 12.57 -7.07
N ALA A 109 -15.52 12.13 -7.19
CA ALA A 109 -16.42 12.03 -6.04
C ALA A 109 -16.03 10.81 -5.21
N LEU A 110 -15.40 11.06 -4.08
CA LEU A 110 -14.97 10.04 -3.11
C LEU A 110 -15.61 10.35 -1.75
N HIS A 111 -16.47 9.46 -1.28
CA HIS A 111 -17.01 9.52 0.07
C HIS A 111 -16.11 8.69 0.98
N ILE A 112 -15.70 9.28 2.11
CA ILE A 112 -14.90 8.63 3.15
C ILE A 112 -15.65 8.74 4.47
N ASP A 113 -15.95 7.59 5.07
CA ASP A 113 -16.69 7.52 6.33
C ASP A 113 -15.79 7.92 7.52
N HIS A 114 -14.51 7.50 7.50
CA HIS A 114 -13.57 7.75 8.59
C HIS A 114 -12.17 8.14 8.09
N LEU A 115 -11.56 9.07 8.80
CA LEU A 115 -10.13 9.33 8.64
C LEU A 115 -9.33 8.34 9.49
N LEU A 116 -8.22 7.86 8.93
CA LEU A 116 -7.22 7.10 9.68
C LEU A 116 -6.53 8.06 10.66
N ASP A 117 -6.61 7.73 11.93
CA ASP A 117 -6.00 8.49 13.01
C ASP A 117 -5.17 7.51 13.87
N PRO A 118 -3.84 7.69 13.96
CA PRO A 118 -2.99 6.82 14.78
C PRO A 118 -3.31 6.91 16.28
N LEU A 119 -4.00 7.96 16.71
CA LEU A 119 -4.41 8.16 18.12
C LEU A 119 -5.79 7.54 18.42
N ARG A 120 -6.55 7.10 17.42
CA ARG A 120 -7.81 6.38 17.65
C ARG A 120 -7.52 4.92 17.97
N ALA A 121 -7.61 4.59 19.25
CA ALA A 121 -7.53 3.22 19.77
C ALA A 121 -8.68 2.28 19.31
N GLU A 122 -9.65 2.79 18.54
CA GLU A 122 -10.95 2.14 18.28
C GLU A 122 -11.15 1.72 16.81
N ALA A 123 -10.10 1.52 16.04
CA ALA A 123 -10.26 0.93 14.72
C ALA A 123 -10.78 -0.52 14.86
N PRO A 124 -11.75 -0.98 14.01
CA PRO A 124 -12.31 -2.33 14.09
C PRO A 124 -11.28 -3.47 14.03
N TRP A 125 -10.08 -3.17 13.56
CA TRP A 125 -8.94 -4.11 13.47
C TRP A 125 -7.89 -3.89 14.57
N ALA A 126 -8.20 -3.09 15.61
CA ALA A 126 -7.28 -2.86 16.72
C ALA A 126 -6.86 -4.18 17.37
N GLY A 127 -5.56 -4.29 17.71
CA GLY A 127 -4.99 -5.51 18.26
C GLY A 127 -4.57 -6.57 17.21
N GLN A 128 -5.08 -6.49 15.98
CA GLN A 128 -4.73 -7.40 14.87
C GLN A 128 -3.85 -6.72 13.83
N ILE A 129 -4.11 -5.43 13.55
CA ILE A 129 -3.35 -4.61 12.60
C ILE A 129 -2.95 -3.31 13.30
N ASP A 130 -1.66 -3.08 13.43
CA ASP A 130 -1.12 -1.78 13.86
C ASP A 130 -1.10 -0.82 12.68
N GLN A 131 -1.20 0.48 12.95
CA GLN A 131 -1.17 1.53 11.92
C GLN A 131 -0.30 2.70 12.33
N LEU A 132 0.29 3.36 11.34
CA LEU A 132 1.08 4.56 11.49
C LEU A 132 0.84 5.46 10.27
N ILE A 133 0.72 6.77 10.47
CA ILE A 133 0.71 7.75 9.38
C ILE A 133 2.10 8.33 9.22
N VAL A 134 2.73 8.09 8.07
CA VAL A 134 4.02 8.71 7.73
C VAL A 134 3.76 10.15 7.29
N MET A 135 4.25 11.07 8.09
CA MET A 135 4.06 12.52 7.95
C MET A 135 5.39 13.19 7.57
N GLY A 136 5.33 14.47 7.20
CA GLY A 136 6.51 15.31 6.95
C GLY A 136 6.69 15.70 5.49
N SER A 137 5.85 15.18 4.57
CA SER A 137 5.77 15.67 3.19
C SER A 137 4.48 16.45 2.97
N ASP A 138 4.57 17.57 2.27
CA ASP A 138 3.39 18.36 1.87
C ASP A 138 2.63 17.75 0.68
N VAL A 139 3.27 16.82 -0.02
CA VAL A 139 2.73 16.20 -1.25
C VAL A 139 2.51 14.70 -1.14
N HIS A 140 2.97 14.07 -0.06
CA HIS A 140 2.78 12.64 0.17
C HIS A 140 2.57 12.35 1.65
N ARG A 141 1.49 11.65 1.95
CA ARG A 141 1.20 11.08 3.28
C ARG A 141 0.74 9.66 3.06
N GLU A 142 1.32 8.73 3.79
CA GLU A 142 1.00 7.32 3.66
C GLU A 142 0.66 6.69 5.00
N ALA A 143 -0.49 6.04 5.07
CA ALA A 143 -0.83 5.15 6.16
C ALA A 143 -0.18 3.79 5.89
N VAL A 144 0.65 3.35 6.81
CA VAL A 144 1.30 2.04 6.78
C VAL A 144 0.70 1.15 7.84
N PHE A 145 0.69 -0.15 7.59
CA PHE A 145 0.01 -1.12 8.46
C PHE A 145 0.89 -2.33 8.72
N PHE A 146 0.73 -2.91 9.90
CA PHE A 146 1.44 -4.12 10.28
C PHE A 146 0.45 -5.18 10.78
N HIS A 147 0.27 -6.23 9.99
CA HIS A 147 -0.54 -7.39 10.40
C HIS A 147 0.26 -8.26 11.35
N ARG A 148 -0.16 -8.27 12.62
CA ARG A 148 0.60 -8.86 13.74
C ARG A 148 0.77 -10.37 13.59
N ALA A 149 -0.31 -11.09 13.29
CA ALA A 149 -0.29 -12.54 13.24
C ALA A 149 0.69 -13.08 12.18
N SER A 150 0.72 -12.49 10.98
CA SER A 150 1.64 -12.88 9.92
C SER A 150 2.97 -12.12 9.92
N ARG A 151 3.18 -11.16 10.84
CA ARG A 151 4.35 -10.26 10.89
C ARG A 151 4.63 -9.60 9.53
N THR A 152 3.57 -9.14 8.88
CA THR A 152 3.65 -8.55 7.53
C THR A 152 3.41 -7.05 7.61
N LEU A 153 4.42 -6.27 7.17
CA LEU A 153 4.29 -4.83 6.95
C LEU A 153 3.68 -4.56 5.57
N ILE A 154 2.74 -3.63 5.51
CA ILE A 154 1.99 -3.28 4.31
C ILE A 154 2.24 -1.81 3.99
N LEU A 155 2.94 -1.55 2.90
CA LEU A 155 3.23 -0.23 2.34
C LEU A 155 2.58 -0.07 0.97
N THR A 156 2.56 1.16 0.47
CA THR A 156 2.25 1.48 -0.94
C THR A 156 3.48 2.03 -1.66
N ASP A 157 3.71 3.33 -1.56
CA ASP A 157 4.67 4.06 -2.39
C ASP A 157 5.98 4.40 -1.68
N LEU A 158 6.04 4.25 -0.35
CA LEU A 158 7.27 4.54 0.41
C LEU A 158 8.47 3.71 -0.02
N ILE A 159 8.22 2.52 -0.55
CA ILE A 159 9.22 1.67 -1.20
C ILE A 159 8.61 1.09 -2.47
N GLU A 160 9.34 1.22 -3.59
CA GLU A 160 9.03 0.57 -4.84
C GLU A 160 10.17 -0.37 -5.24
N ASN A 161 9.86 -1.49 -5.94
CA ASN A 161 10.84 -2.52 -6.25
C ASN A 161 10.56 -3.18 -7.61
N PHE A 162 10.71 -2.40 -8.68
CA PHE A 162 10.39 -2.83 -10.04
C PHE A 162 11.43 -3.78 -10.61
N GLU A 163 10.99 -4.94 -11.08
CA GLU A 163 11.83 -5.91 -11.78
C GLU A 163 12.13 -5.42 -13.20
N PRO A 164 13.43 -5.21 -13.56
CA PRO A 164 13.80 -4.61 -14.84
C PRO A 164 13.28 -5.40 -16.06
N GLN A 165 13.22 -6.73 -15.96
CA GLN A 165 12.76 -7.61 -17.05
C GLN A 165 11.27 -7.45 -17.36
N LEU A 166 10.46 -7.04 -16.38
CA LEU A 166 9.02 -6.78 -16.53
C LEU A 166 8.73 -5.35 -17.01
N GLN A 167 9.76 -4.52 -17.13
CA GLN A 167 9.62 -3.12 -17.53
C GLN A 167 9.99 -2.90 -18.99
N PRO A 168 9.26 -2.02 -19.71
CA PRO A 168 9.69 -1.57 -21.02
C PRO A 168 11.13 -1.04 -20.97
N TRP A 169 11.93 -1.38 -21.99
CA TRP A 169 13.36 -1.03 -22.01
C TRP A 169 13.62 0.47 -21.85
N TYR A 170 12.74 1.33 -22.39
CA TYR A 170 12.85 2.79 -22.31
C TYR A 170 12.56 3.34 -20.91
N MET A 171 11.86 2.59 -20.04
CA MET A 171 11.60 3.00 -18.66
C MET A 171 12.75 2.66 -17.70
N ARG A 172 13.56 1.65 -18.00
CA ARG A 172 14.61 1.15 -17.10
C ARG A 172 15.61 2.22 -16.63
N PRO A 173 16.08 3.16 -17.51
CA PRO A 173 16.96 4.23 -17.07
C PRO A 173 16.32 5.16 -16.05
N PHE A 174 15.03 5.49 -16.22
CA PHE A 174 14.28 6.34 -15.28
C PHE A 174 14.08 5.65 -13.94
N LEU A 175 13.68 4.38 -13.93
CA LEU A 175 13.50 3.60 -12.71
C LEU A 175 14.82 3.40 -11.95
N ARG A 176 15.95 3.26 -12.69
CA ARG A 176 17.30 3.23 -12.09
C ARG A 176 17.65 4.58 -11.48
N LEU A 177 17.38 5.69 -12.18
CA LEU A 177 17.62 7.03 -11.65
C LEU A 177 16.73 7.31 -10.44
N ALA A 178 15.48 6.84 -10.44
CA ALA A 178 14.57 6.94 -9.29
C ALA A 178 15.02 6.08 -8.10
N GLY A 179 15.88 5.07 -8.30
CA GLY A 179 16.38 4.21 -7.23
C GLY A 179 15.41 3.11 -6.81
N ILE A 180 14.54 2.67 -7.72
CA ILE A 180 13.41 1.77 -7.44
C ILE A 180 13.46 0.44 -8.22
N LEU A 181 14.64 0.06 -8.71
CA LEU A 181 14.82 -1.22 -9.41
C LEU A 181 15.14 -2.36 -8.44
N ALA A 182 14.50 -3.50 -8.69
CA ALA A 182 14.82 -4.77 -8.05
C ALA A 182 16.30 -5.22 -8.34
N PRO A 183 16.89 -6.03 -7.44
CA PRO A 183 16.28 -6.73 -6.30
C PRO A 183 16.08 -5.85 -5.06
N HIS A 184 16.71 -4.72 -5.01
CA HIS A 184 16.78 -3.81 -3.88
C HIS A 184 16.20 -2.44 -4.25
N GLY A 185 14.90 -2.38 -4.44
CA GLY A 185 14.16 -1.15 -4.62
C GLY A 185 14.32 -0.20 -3.42
N GLY A 186 13.66 0.91 -3.41
CA GLY A 186 13.79 1.87 -2.31
C GLY A 186 12.74 2.95 -2.37
N MET A 187 12.89 3.94 -1.50
CA MET A 187 12.07 5.13 -1.57
C MET A 187 12.42 5.92 -2.85
N PRO A 188 11.44 6.23 -3.73
CA PRO A 188 11.67 7.01 -4.93
C PRO A 188 12.39 8.33 -4.60
N ARG A 189 13.41 8.69 -5.38
CA ARG A 189 14.26 9.87 -5.08
C ARG A 189 13.50 11.20 -5.12
N ASP A 190 12.51 11.33 -5.97
CA ASP A 190 11.60 12.47 -6.03
C ASP A 190 10.72 12.53 -4.78
N MET A 191 10.16 11.42 -4.33
CA MET A 191 9.44 11.33 -3.07
C MET A 191 10.35 11.66 -1.89
N ARG A 192 11.57 11.09 -1.82
CA ARG A 192 12.56 11.42 -0.80
C ARG A 192 12.85 12.92 -0.72
N ALA A 193 12.90 13.61 -1.89
CA ALA A 193 13.12 15.04 -1.91
C ALA A 193 12.00 15.85 -1.25
N THR A 194 10.76 15.32 -1.21
CA THR A 194 9.61 15.98 -0.57
C THR A 194 9.67 15.95 0.96
N PHE A 195 10.53 15.10 1.54
CA PHE A 195 10.76 15.02 2.99
C PHE A 195 11.96 15.87 3.46
N ARG A 196 12.55 16.72 2.58
CA ARG A 196 13.63 17.62 2.98
C ARG A 196 13.15 18.53 4.13
N GLY A 197 13.94 18.61 5.21
CA GLY A 197 13.59 19.35 6.42
C GLY A 197 12.71 18.54 7.42
N HIS A 198 12.27 17.34 7.07
CA HIS A 198 11.42 16.48 7.89
C HIS A 198 12.00 15.07 8.06
N HIS A 199 13.31 14.92 7.92
CA HIS A 199 13.99 13.62 8.04
C HIS A 199 13.81 12.98 9.42
N ASP A 200 13.72 13.76 10.50
CA ASP A 200 13.52 13.23 11.84
C ASP A 200 12.15 12.57 11.98
N SER A 201 11.10 13.18 11.42
CA SER A 201 9.76 12.58 11.40
C SER A 201 9.73 11.28 10.59
N LEU A 202 10.36 11.27 9.41
CA LEU A 202 10.45 10.06 8.59
C LEU A 202 11.30 8.98 9.29
N ARG A 203 12.40 9.37 9.93
CA ARG A 203 13.26 8.45 10.71
C ARG A 203 12.46 7.79 11.82
N ALA A 204 11.72 8.56 12.64
CA ALA A 204 10.90 8.03 13.71
C ALA A 204 9.86 7.02 13.19
N ALA A 205 9.23 7.31 12.04
CA ALA A 205 8.30 6.38 11.41
C ALA A 205 9.00 5.09 10.95
N VAL A 206 10.18 5.17 10.36
CA VAL A 206 10.98 4.00 9.92
C VAL A 206 11.44 3.18 11.13
N GLU A 207 11.89 3.83 12.20
CA GLU A 207 12.27 3.14 13.45
C GLU A 207 11.08 2.39 14.06
N GLN A 208 9.88 2.98 14.04
CA GLN A 208 8.66 2.31 14.49
C GLN A 208 8.33 1.08 13.61
N MET A 209 8.40 1.22 12.28
CA MET A 209 8.20 0.08 11.37
C MET A 209 9.22 -1.04 11.62
N ILE A 210 10.49 -0.71 11.84
CA ILE A 210 11.54 -1.67 12.20
C ILE A 210 11.25 -2.28 13.58
N GLY A 211 10.76 -1.48 14.53
CA GLY A 211 10.41 -1.93 15.88
C GLY A 211 9.27 -2.97 15.91
N TRP A 212 8.38 -2.97 14.92
CA TRP A 212 7.39 -4.05 14.74
C TRP A 212 8.03 -5.38 14.33
N ALA A 213 9.30 -5.36 13.92
CA ALA A 213 10.10 -6.52 13.49
C ALA A 213 9.38 -7.36 12.40
N PRO A 214 8.99 -6.75 11.26
CA PRO A 214 8.31 -7.48 10.21
C PRO A 214 9.21 -8.55 9.58
N GLU A 215 8.60 -9.67 9.20
CA GLU A 215 9.25 -10.72 8.41
C GLU A 215 9.06 -10.47 6.93
N ARG A 216 7.85 -10.00 6.55
CA ARG A 216 7.42 -9.76 5.18
C ARG A 216 7.12 -8.28 4.96
N LEU A 217 7.29 -7.82 3.72
CA LEU A 217 6.99 -6.45 3.34
C LEU A 217 6.24 -6.43 2.01
N ILE A 218 4.94 -6.13 2.06
CA ILE A 218 4.10 -5.95 0.89
C ILE A 218 4.26 -4.52 0.38
N LEU A 219 4.43 -4.36 -0.94
CA LEU A 219 4.52 -3.10 -1.67
C LEU A 219 3.41 -3.04 -2.71
N ALA A 220 2.88 -1.86 -3.02
CA ALA A 220 1.90 -1.70 -4.09
C ALA A 220 2.53 -1.86 -5.49
N HIS A 221 3.82 -1.51 -5.63
CA HIS A 221 4.51 -1.47 -6.90
C HIS A 221 5.78 -2.31 -6.92
N GLY A 222 5.83 -3.27 -7.83
CA GLY A 222 6.97 -4.14 -7.98
C GLY A 222 6.92 -5.41 -7.13
N ARG A 223 8.07 -6.08 -7.01
CA ARG A 223 8.20 -7.31 -6.23
C ARG A 223 8.20 -7.01 -4.74
N TRP A 224 7.28 -7.58 -4.00
CA TRP A 224 7.26 -7.54 -2.55
C TRP A 224 8.31 -8.47 -1.94
N PHE A 225 8.64 -8.30 -0.66
CA PHE A 225 9.67 -9.06 0.02
C PHE A 225 9.03 -10.11 0.93
N GLU A 226 9.23 -11.38 0.57
CA GLU A 226 8.69 -12.53 1.30
C GLU A 226 9.42 -12.79 2.62
N THR A 227 10.65 -12.30 2.74
CA THR A 227 11.50 -12.42 3.92
C THR A 227 12.43 -11.21 4.01
N GLY A 228 13.06 -11.00 5.17
CA GLY A 228 14.11 -9.99 5.34
C GLY A 228 13.60 -8.53 5.35
N ALA A 229 12.32 -8.31 5.66
CA ALA A 229 11.69 -6.98 5.63
C ALA A 229 12.46 -5.92 6.44
N VAL A 230 13.00 -6.26 7.60
CA VAL A 230 13.77 -5.33 8.44
C VAL A 230 15.05 -4.86 7.72
N ASP A 231 15.76 -5.76 7.06
CA ASP A 231 17.00 -5.41 6.36
C ASP A 231 16.70 -4.55 5.13
N GLU A 232 15.59 -4.85 4.42
CA GLU A 232 15.14 -4.05 3.30
C GLU A 232 14.69 -2.64 3.74
N LEU A 233 14.01 -2.50 4.88
CA LEU A 233 13.70 -1.19 5.47
C LEU A 233 14.97 -0.40 5.80
N ARG A 234 15.93 -1.01 6.51
CA ARG A 234 17.21 -0.37 6.83
C ARG A 234 17.95 0.09 5.59
N ARG A 235 17.97 -0.72 4.56
CA ARG A 235 18.63 -0.42 3.30
C ARG A 235 17.92 0.71 2.53
N ALA A 236 16.59 0.61 2.38
CA ALA A 236 15.80 1.59 1.62
C ALA A 236 15.87 3.00 2.24
N PHE A 237 15.98 3.07 3.56
CA PHE A 237 16.03 4.30 4.33
C PHE A 237 17.41 4.61 4.94
N ALA A 238 18.49 3.97 4.48
CA ALA A 238 19.84 4.19 5.01
C ALA A 238 20.26 5.66 5.04
N PHE A 239 19.76 6.48 4.12
CA PHE A 239 20.02 7.93 4.04
C PHE A 239 19.53 8.74 5.25
N LEU A 240 18.66 8.16 6.09
CA LEU A 240 18.18 8.82 7.32
C LEU A 240 19.12 8.61 8.49
N PHE A 241 20.05 7.67 8.39
CA PHE A 241 20.92 7.22 9.48
C PHE A 241 22.41 7.54 9.24
N CYS A 242 22.70 8.36 8.22
CA CYS A 242 24.04 8.83 7.87
C CYS A 242 24.38 10.15 8.56
#